data_7f93dfc8f94ae0b4541ea1164ea9a311
#
_entry.id   7f93dfc8f94ae0b4541ea1164ea9a311
#
_cell.length_a   1.000
_cell.length_b   1.000
_cell.length_c   1.000
_cell.angle_alpha   90.00
_cell.angle_beta   90.00
_cell.angle_gamma   90.00
#
_symmetry.space_group_name_H-M   'P 1'
#
loop_
_entity.id
_entity.type
_entity.pdbx_description
1 polymer ?
#
loop_
_entity_poly.entity_id
_entity_poly.type
_entity_poly.pdbx_seq_one_letter_code
_entity_poly.pdbx_strand_id
1 'polypeptide(L)'
;MGKEKFERSKPHVNVGTIGHVDHGKTTLTAALTRVCAEVWGGDAVAFDGIDNAPEERERGITIATSHVEYESPNRHYAHVDCPGHADYVKNMITGAAQMDGAILVCSAADGPMPQTREHILLSRQVGVPFIVVFLNKADMVDDEELLELVEMEVRELLDQYEFPGDDTPIITGSALMALNGEDENEMGTTAVKKLVETLDEYIPEPERAVDLPFLMPIEDVFSISGRGTVVTGRIERGIVNVGDEIEIVGIKDTTKTTCTGVEMFRKLLDEGRAGENVGVLLRGTKRDEVERGQVLCKPGAIKPHTKFEAEIYVLSKDEGGRHTPFFKGYRPQFYFRTTDVTGACELPEGVEMVMPGDNIQMVVDLHAPIAMEEGLRFAIREGGRTVGAGVVAKIIE
;
A
#
# COMPACT_ATOMS: atom_id res chain seq x y z
N MET A 1 6.62 -31.83 -9.12
CA MET A 1 7.85 -31.02 -8.99
C MET A 1 7.76 -30.31 -7.66
N GLY A 2 8.83 -30.35 -6.82
CA GLY A 2 8.89 -29.56 -5.59
C GLY A 2 8.97 -28.08 -5.97
N LYS A 3 8.34 -27.21 -5.16
CA LYS A 3 8.52 -25.75 -5.33
C LYS A 3 9.98 -25.39 -5.04
N GLU A 4 10.49 -24.42 -5.77
CA GLU A 4 11.81 -23.85 -5.53
C GLU A 4 11.87 -23.14 -4.18
N LYS A 5 13.07 -23.06 -3.62
CA LYS A 5 13.32 -22.34 -2.38
C LYS A 5 13.75 -20.90 -2.72
N PHE A 6 13.22 -19.92 -2.02
CA PHE A 6 13.62 -18.53 -2.18
C PHE A 6 14.99 -18.31 -1.52
N GLU A 7 15.92 -17.68 -2.24
CA GLU A 7 17.22 -17.32 -1.71
C GLU A 7 17.31 -15.80 -1.50
N ARG A 8 17.60 -15.36 -0.27
CA ARG A 8 17.78 -13.94 0.09
C ARG A 8 19.18 -13.47 -0.30
N SER A 9 19.42 -13.26 -1.58
CA SER A 9 20.73 -12.85 -2.11
C SER A 9 20.95 -11.33 -2.10
N LYS A 10 19.85 -10.55 -2.05
CA LYS A 10 19.83 -9.08 -2.10
C LYS A 10 18.90 -8.49 -1.03
N PRO A 11 19.13 -7.22 -0.60
CA PRO A 11 18.16 -6.50 0.22
C PRO A 11 16.78 -6.47 -0.43
N HIS A 12 15.73 -6.68 0.36
CA HIS A 12 14.34 -6.68 -0.09
C HIS A 12 13.68 -5.34 0.18
N VAL A 13 13.11 -4.72 -0.87
CA VAL A 13 12.44 -3.43 -0.82
C VAL A 13 11.04 -3.54 -1.43
N ASN A 14 10.03 -3.02 -0.73
CA ASN A 14 8.66 -2.97 -1.23
C ASN A 14 8.41 -1.62 -1.87
N VAL A 15 8.05 -1.61 -3.13
CA VAL A 15 7.62 -0.42 -3.86
C VAL A 15 6.23 -0.65 -4.46
N GLY A 16 5.63 0.39 -4.99
CA GLY A 16 4.38 0.20 -5.71
C GLY A 16 3.98 1.44 -6.49
N THR A 17 3.08 1.26 -7.44
CA THR A 17 2.54 2.32 -8.29
C THR A 17 1.28 2.92 -7.68
N ILE A 18 1.26 4.24 -7.58
CA ILE A 18 0.13 5.07 -7.17
C ILE A 18 -0.15 6.14 -8.22
N GLY A 19 -1.34 6.73 -8.21
CA GLY A 19 -1.71 7.80 -9.13
C GLY A 19 -3.11 7.59 -9.73
N HIS A 20 -3.51 8.52 -10.59
CA HIS A 20 -4.84 8.56 -11.17
C HIS A 20 -5.14 7.32 -12.05
N VAL A 21 -6.44 7.01 -12.25
CA VAL A 21 -6.88 6.03 -13.24
C VAL A 21 -6.40 6.45 -14.64
N ASP A 22 -6.09 5.49 -15.50
CA ASP A 22 -5.61 5.70 -16.88
C ASP A 22 -4.26 6.44 -17.04
N HIS A 23 -3.56 6.76 -15.95
CA HIS A 23 -2.19 7.30 -16.03
C HIS A 23 -1.12 6.24 -16.35
N GLY A 24 -1.49 4.96 -16.46
CA GLY A 24 -0.63 3.88 -16.94
C GLY A 24 0.19 3.16 -15.84
N LYS A 25 -0.34 3.08 -14.62
CA LYS A 25 0.31 2.37 -13.50
C LYS A 25 0.61 0.90 -13.82
N THR A 26 -0.39 0.14 -14.23
CA THR A 26 -0.26 -1.28 -14.58
C THR A 26 0.63 -1.48 -15.80
N THR A 27 0.58 -0.55 -16.77
CA THR A 27 1.49 -0.56 -17.93
C THR A 27 2.94 -0.37 -17.49
N LEU A 28 3.19 0.56 -16.55
CA LEU A 28 4.52 0.78 -15.99
C LEU A 28 5.00 -0.44 -15.19
N THR A 29 4.12 -1.04 -14.40
CA THR A 29 4.41 -2.26 -13.64
C THR A 29 4.85 -3.40 -14.57
N ALA A 30 4.12 -3.62 -15.67
CA ALA A 30 4.52 -4.61 -16.68
C ALA A 30 5.85 -4.24 -17.37
N ALA A 31 6.05 -2.96 -17.70
CA ALA A 31 7.30 -2.47 -18.30
C ALA A 31 8.50 -2.66 -17.37
N LEU A 32 8.34 -2.40 -16.05
CA LEU A 32 9.38 -2.62 -15.04
C LEU A 32 9.82 -4.09 -15.01
N THR A 33 8.89 -5.04 -14.93
CA THR A 33 9.24 -6.46 -14.91
C THR A 33 9.95 -6.86 -16.20
N ARG A 34 9.50 -6.36 -17.36
CA ARG A 34 10.10 -6.66 -18.64
C ARG A 34 11.53 -6.10 -18.76
N VAL A 35 11.71 -4.81 -18.49
CA VAL A 35 13.03 -4.15 -18.61
C VAL A 35 14.03 -4.76 -17.63
N CYS A 36 13.63 -5.03 -16.40
CA CYS A 36 14.48 -5.68 -15.42
C CYS A 36 14.91 -7.08 -15.89
N ALA A 37 13.97 -7.88 -16.42
CA ALA A 37 14.26 -9.20 -16.94
C ALA A 37 15.25 -9.17 -18.12
N GLU A 38 15.09 -8.21 -19.04
CA GLU A 38 15.99 -8.04 -20.20
C GLU A 38 17.39 -7.58 -19.80
N VAL A 39 17.49 -6.64 -18.85
CA VAL A 39 18.77 -5.99 -18.49
C VAL A 39 19.53 -6.77 -17.42
N TRP A 40 18.83 -7.29 -16.40
CA TRP A 40 19.46 -7.88 -15.21
C TRP A 40 19.03 -9.31 -14.94
N GLY A 41 18.08 -9.85 -15.71
CA GLY A 41 17.58 -11.21 -15.56
C GLY A 41 16.32 -11.26 -14.68
N GLY A 42 15.69 -12.43 -14.67
CA GLY A 42 14.42 -12.68 -14.00
C GLY A 42 13.30 -12.95 -15.00
N ASP A 43 12.08 -12.95 -14.51
CA ASP A 43 10.88 -13.23 -15.31
C ASP A 43 10.07 -11.96 -15.58
N ALA A 44 9.72 -11.73 -16.85
CA ALA A 44 8.80 -10.67 -17.22
C ALA A 44 7.36 -11.10 -16.98
N VAL A 45 6.54 -10.21 -16.43
CA VAL A 45 5.10 -10.43 -16.25
C VAL A 45 4.35 -9.61 -17.30
N ALA A 46 3.54 -10.28 -18.13
CA ALA A 46 2.71 -9.60 -19.11
C ALA A 46 1.60 -8.78 -18.43
N PHE A 47 1.12 -7.73 -19.09
CA PHE A 47 0.03 -6.87 -18.60
C PHE A 47 -1.19 -7.68 -18.14
N ASP A 48 -1.64 -8.63 -18.95
CA ASP A 48 -2.77 -9.53 -18.64
C ASP A 48 -2.48 -10.48 -17.45
N GLY A 49 -1.24 -10.59 -17.04
CA GLY A 49 -0.82 -11.36 -15.87
C GLY A 49 -0.90 -10.57 -14.56
N ILE A 50 -0.95 -9.24 -14.64
CA ILE A 50 -1.10 -8.31 -13.51
C ILE A 50 -2.59 -8.11 -13.23
N ASP A 51 -3.37 -7.63 -14.19
CA ASP A 51 -4.82 -7.48 -14.12
C ASP A 51 -5.51 -8.80 -14.51
N ASN A 52 -5.66 -9.70 -13.53
CA ASN A 52 -6.11 -11.07 -13.78
C ASN A 52 -7.62 -11.28 -13.65
N ALA A 53 -8.34 -10.45 -12.89
CA ALA A 53 -9.74 -10.62 -12.64
C ALA A 53 -10.57 -10.37 -13.92
N PRO A 54 -11.63 -11.18 -14.19
CA PRO A 54 -12.49 -10.96 -15.35
C PRO A 54 -13.07 -9.55 -15.41
N GLU A 55 -13.43 -8.96 -14.26
CA GLU A 55 -13.96 -7.60 -14.16
C GLU A 55 -12.90 -6.54 -14.48
N GLU A 56 -11.64 -6.76 -14.12
CA GLU A 56 -10.53 -5.85 -14.45
C GLU A 56 -10.31 -5.79 -15.96
N ARG A 57 -10.31 -6.95 -16.61
CA ARG A 57 -10.16 -7.06 -18.06
C ARG A 57 -11.33 -6.45 -18.83
N GLU A 58 -12.57 -6.63 -18.35
CA GLU A 58 -13.77 -6.09 -18.97
C GLU A 58 -13.83 -4.57 -18.85
N ARG A 59 -13.42 -4.01 -17.71
CA ARG A 59 -13.47 -2.57 -17.43
C ARG A 59 -12.19 -1.82 -17.83
N GLY A 60 -11.09 -2.53 -18.04
CA GLY A 60 -9.77 -1.94 -18.31
C GLY A 60 -9.19 -1.15 -17.14
N ILE A 61 -9.58 -1.48 -15.89
CA ILE A 61 -9.13 -0.80 -14.67
C ILE A 61 -8.70 -1.82 -13.61
N THR A 62 -7.66 -1.52 -12.86
CA THR A 62 -7.21 -2.33 -11.72
C THR A 62 -8.19 -2.17 -10.55
N ILE A 63 -8.68 -3.26 -10.00
CA ILE A 63 -9.62 -3.33 -8.88
C ILE A 63 -8.92 -3.79 -7.60
N ALA A 64 -8.21 -4.91 -7.68
CA ALA A 64 -7.43 -5.46 -6.57
C ALA A 64 -5.96 -5.08 -6.67
N THR A 65 -5.26 -5.09 -5.55
CA THR A 65 -3.78 -4.97 -5.57
C THR A 65 -3.17 -6.21 -6.20
N SER A 66 -2.22 -6.03 -7.09
CA SER A 66 -1.45 -7.11 -7.69
C SER A 66 0.01 -7.02 -7.24
N HIS A 67 0.64 -8.17 -7.00
CA HIS A 67 2.00 -8.24 -6.53
C HIS A 67 2.88 -8.91 -7.59
N VAL A 68 3.95 -8.23 -7.99
CA VAL A 68 4.99 -8.77 -8.88
C VAL A 68 6.36 -8.59 -8.25
N GLU A 69 7.34 -9.37 -8.72
CA GLU A 69 8.74 -9.24 -8.31
C GLU A 69 9.64 -8.91 -9.50
N TYR A 70 10.69 -8.15 -9.24
CA TYR A 70 11.79 -7.93 -10.18
C TYR A 70 13.08 -7.57 -9.41
N GLU A 71 14.20 -7.65 -10.09
CA GLU A 71 15.51 -7.37 -9.48
C GLU A 71 16.24 -6.26 -10.22
N SER A 72 16.95 -5.43 -9.46
CA SER A 72 18.07 -4.61 -9.94
C SER A 72 19.40 -5.33 -9.63
N PRO A 73 20.55 -4.78 -10.04
CA PRO A 73 21.85 -5.30 -9.60
C PRO A 73 21.99 -5.35 -8.08
N ASN A 74 21.34 -4.40 -7.35
CA ASN A 74 21.57 -4.18 -5.94
C ASN A 74 20.44 -4.71 -5.04
N ARG A 75 19.21 -4.86 -5.56
CA ARG A 75 18.00 -5.09 -4.74
C ARG A 75 17.03 -6.07 -5.39
N HIS A 76 16.26 -6.72 -4.52
CA HIS A 76 15.06 -7.47 -4.88
C HIS A 76 13.84 -6.61 -4.54
N TYR A 77 13.00 -6.30 -5.53
CA TYR A 77 11.79 -5.51 -5.37
C TYR A 77 10.55 -6.39 -5.36
N ALA A 78 9.74 -6.23 -4.32
CA ALA A 78 8.33 -6.61 -4.35
C ALA A 78 7.53 -5.38 -4.74
N HIS A 79 6.76 -5.46 -5.82
CA HIS A 79 6.01 -4.34 -6.36
C HIS A 79 4.51 -4.57 -6.23
N VAL A 80 3.82 -3.60 -5.65
CA VAL A 80 2.36 -3.58 -5.49
C VAL A 80 1.76 -2.66 -6.52
N ASP A 81 1.02 -3.19 -7.48
CA ASP A 81 0.22 -2.38 -8.39
C ASP A 81 -1.11 -1.99 -7.73
N CYS A 82 -1.32 -0.70 -7.50
CA CYS A 82 -2.49 -0.19 -6.79
C CYS A 82 -3.57 0.29 -7.76
N PRO A 83 -4.87 0.07 -7.42
CA PRO A 83 -5.95 0.64 -8.20
C PRO A 83 -5.93 2.16 -8.19
N GLY A 84 -6.34 2.78 -9.30
CA GLY A 84 -6.40 4.24 -9.46
C GLY A 84 -7.78 4.83 -9.25
N HIS A 85 -8.82 4.01 -9.32
CA HIS A 85 -10.20 4.49 -9.28
C HIS A 85 -10.69 4.74 -7.84
N ALA A 86 -11.44 5.82 -7.64
CA ALA A 86 -11.92 6.24 -6.31
C ALA A 86 -12.74 5.18 -5.56
N ASP A 87 -13.46 4.30 -6.27
CA ASP A 87 -14.24 3.22 -5.67
C ASP A 87 -13.38 2.16 -4.98
N TYR A 88 -12.10 2.04 -5.36
CA TYR A 88 -11.17 1.02 -4.87
C TYR A 88 -10.07 1.57 -3.94
N VAL A 89 -10.28 2.77 -3.41
CA VAL A 89 -9.32 3.43 -2.51
C VAL A 89 -8.95 2.56 -1.29
N LYS A 90 -9.86 1.73 -0.80
CA LYS A 90 -9.54 0.76 0.27
C LYS A 90 -8.37 -0.16 -0.11
N ASN A 91 -8.36 -0.67 -1.33
CA ASN A 91 -7.28 -1.52 -1.82
C ASN A 91 -6.00 -0.71 -2.05
N MET A 92 -6.12 0.54 -2.53
CA MET A 92 -5.00 1.47 -2.63
C MET A 92 -4.36 1.74 -1.26
N ILE A 93 -5.14 2.03 -0.22
CA ILE A 93 -4.64 2.25 1.15
C ILE A 93 -3.90 1.00 1.66
N THR A 94 -4.49 -0.19 1.45
CA THR A 94 -3.87 -1.45 1.85
C THR A 94 -2.53 -1.68 1.13
N GLY A 95 -2.47 -1.42 -0.17
CA GLY A 95 -1.24 -1.54 -0.95
C GLY A 95 -0.19 -0.52 -0.52
N ALA A 96 -0.57 0.74 -0.39
CA ALA A 96 0.34 1.81 0.01
C ALA A 96 0.95 1.58 1.40
N ALA A 97 0.18 1.06 2.35
CA ALA A 97 0.69 0.73 3.69
C ALA A 97 1.80 -0.33 3.70
N GLN A 98 1.99 -1.05 2.59
CA GLN A 98 3.04 -2.06 2.44
C GLN A 98 4.34 -1.51 1.84
N MET A 99 4.35 -0.28 1.33
CA MET A 99 5.46 0.28 0.55
C MET A 99 6.54 0.89 1.45
N ASP A 100 7.79 0.66 1.09
CA ASP A 100 8.97 1.37 1.59
C ASP A 100 9.22 2.63 0.76
N GLY A 101 8.68 2.69 -0.45
CA GLY A 101 8.63 3.83 -1.34
C GLY A 101 7.56 3.67 -2.41
N ALA A 102 6.96 4.76 -2.86
CA ALA A 102 5.95 4.76 -3.91
C ALA A 102 6.48 5.36 -5.21
N ILE A 103 5.99 4.84 -6.33
CA ILE A 103 6.17 5.43 -7.67
C ILE A 103 4.87 6.14 -8.01
N LEU A 104 4.90 7.46 -7.98
CA LEU A 104 3.77 8.28 -8.42
C LEU A 104 3.77 8.36 -9.95
N VAL A 105 2.78 7.74 -10.57
CA VAL A 105 2.59 7.77 -12.02
C VAL A 105 1.62 8.89 -12.38
N CYS A 106 2.13 9.90 -13.07
CA CYS A 106 1.36 11.04 -13.55
C CYS A 106 1.49 11.12 -15.07
N SER A 107 0.39 11.29 -15.77
CA SER A 107 0.41 11.52 -17.22
C SER A 107 1.00 12.89 -17.52
N ALA A 108 2.01 12.96 -18.37
CA ALA A 108 2.59 14.22 -18.84
C ALA A 108 1.61 15.04 -19.69
N ALA A 109 0.65 14.37 -20.33
CA ALA A 109 -0.36 15.03 -21.17
C ALA A 109 -1.53 15.61 -20.35
N ASP A 110 -1.89 14.95 -19.23
CA ASP A 110 -3.08 15.32 -18.43
C ASP A 110 -2.71 16.10 -17.15
N GLY A 111 -1.48 15.99 -16.67
CA GLY A 111 -1.04 16.56 -15.40
C GLY A 111 -1.65 15.89 -14.16
N PRO A 112 -1.48 16.49 -12.97
CA PRO A 112 -2.06 15.97 -11.74
C PRO A 112 -3.58 16.03 -11.74
N MET A 113 -4.23 14.89 -11.53
CA MET A 113 -5.67 14.70 -11.51
C MET A 113 -6.18 14.48 -10.05
N PRO A 114 -7.49 14.49 -9.78
CA PRO A 114 -8.02 14.39 -8.42
C PRO A 114 -7.49 13.19 -7.62
N GLN A 115 -7.40 11.98 -8.21
CA GLN A 115 -6.86 10.82 -7.51
C GLN A 115 -5.34 10.92 -7.30
N THR A 116 -4.61 11.67 -8.13
CA THR A 116 -3.18 11.94 -7.90
C THR A 116 -3.00 12.61 -6.53
N ARG A 117 -3.79 13.66 -6.25
CA ARG A 117 -3.80 14.36 -4.96
C ARG A 117 -4.19 13.43 -3.82
N GLU A 118 -5.28 12.68 -3.96
CA GLU A 118 -5.77 11.75 -2.95
C GLU A 118 -4.74 10.66 -2.64
N HIS A 119 -4.06 10.12 -3.65
CA HIS A 119 -3.06 9.07 -3.46
C HIS A 119 -1.79 9.58 -2.76
N ILE A 120 -1.33 10.80 -3.04
CA ILE A 120 -0.21 11.41 -2.32
C ILE A 120 -0.59 11.60 -0.85
N LEU A 121 -1.76 12.21 -0.59
CA LEU A 121 -2.29 12.39 0.75
C LEU A 121 -2.36 11.08 1.53
N LEU A 122 -3.00 10.06 0.94
CA LEU A 122 -3.15 8.75 1.58
C LEU A 122 -1.82 8.05 1.82
N SER A 123 -0.87 8.16 0.89
CA SER A 123 0.48 7.62 1.07
C SER A 123 1.17 8.26 2.28
N ARG A 124 1.04 9.58 2.44
CA ARG A 124 1.53 10.27 3.63
C ARG A 124 0.88 9.76 4.90
N GLN A 125 -0.45 9.55 4.88
CA GLN A 125 -1.24 9.09 6.02
C GLN A 125 -0.84 7.68 6.48
N VAL A 126 -0.66 6.76 5.54
CA VAL A 126 -0.25 5.38 5.87
C VAL A 126 1.24 5.24 6.15
N GLY A 127 2.01 6.33 6.00
CA GLY A 127 3.41 6.39 6.37
C GLY A 127 4.39 5.94 5.30
N VAL A 128 4.04 6.03 4.02
CA VAL A 128 5.00 5.85 2.91
C VAL A 128 6.09 6.92 3.05
N PRO A 129 7.37 6.53 3.21
CA PRO A 129 8.40 7.51 3.55
C PRO A 129 8.99 8.24 2.33
N PHE A 130 8.95 7.61 1.14
CA PHE A 130 9.58 8.14 -0.07
C PHE A 130 8.65 8.03 -1.27
N ILE A 131 8.68 9.05 -2.14
CA ILE A 131 8.02 9.04 -3.44
C ILE A 131 9.06 9.32 -4.52
N VAL A 132 8.99 8.56 -5.62
CA VAL A 132 9.66 8.84 -6.89
C VAL A 132 8.58 9.05 -7.93
N VAL A 133 8.75 10.03 -8.82
CA VAL A 133 7.73 10.36 -9.82
C VAL A 133 8.13 9.78 -11.20
N PHE A 134 7.17 9.20 -11.89
CA PHE A 134 7.29 8.86 -13.29
C PHE A 134 6.24 9.65 -14.10
N LEU A 135 6.72 10.67 -14.87
CA LEU A 135 5.89 11.39 -15.83
C LEU A 135 5.72 10.53 -17.07
N ASN A 136 4.60 9.81 -17.09
CA ASN A 136 4.27 8.84 -18.14
C ASN A 136 3.60 9.48 -19.34
N LYS A 137 3.55 8.77 -20.46
CA LYS A 137 2.97 9.24 -21.74
C LYS A 137 3.67 10.47 -22.32
N ALA A 138 4.95 10.63 -22.04
CA ALA A 138 5.73 11.76 -22.55
C ALA A 138 5.86 11.74 -24.08
N ASP A 139 5.73 10.56 -24.70
CA ASP A 139 5.64 10.37 -26.16
C ASP A 139 4.43 11.06 -26.81
N MET A 140 3.44 11.48 -26.02
CA MET A 140 2.25 12.22 -26.49
C MET A 140 2.41 13.73 -26.39
N VAL A 141 3.53 14.23 -25.86
CA VAL A 141 3.75 15.66 -25.61
C VAL A 141 4.98 16.14 -26.38
N ASP A 142 4.74 16.98 -27.38
CA ASP A 142 5.80 17.58 -28.22
C ASP A 142 6.32 18.91 -27.66
N ASP A 143 5.71 19.45 -26.60
CA ASP A 143 6.00 20.75 -26.03
C ASP A 143 6.76 20.61 -24.71
N GLU A 144 8.05 20.99 -24.70
CA GLU A 144 8.91 20.95 -23.52
C GLU A 144 8.40 21.87 -22.40
N GLU A 145 7.80 23.04 -22.74
CA GLU A 145 7.25 23.97 -21.75
C GLU A 145 6.08 23.33 -20.98
N LEU A 146 5.29 22.49 -21.65
CA LEU A 146 4.21 21.73 -21.00
C LEU A 146 4.75 20.67 -20.03
N LEU A 147 5.81 19.98 -20.41
CA LEU A 147 6.46 19.01 -19.53
C LEU A 147 7.02 19.69 -18.26
N GLU A 148 7.68 20.82 -18.40
CA GLU A 148 8.19 21.61 -17.28
C GLU A 148 7.05 22.09 -16.36
N LEU A 149 5.93 22.55 -16.95
CA LEU A 149 4.77 22.97 -16.18
C LEU A 149 4.17 21.84 -15.35
N VAL A 150 3.98 20.66 -15.95
CA VAL A 150 3.44 19.49 -15.26
C VAL A 150 4.41 19.03 -14.15
N GLU A 151 5.71 19.05 -14.40
CA GLU A 151 6.71 18.75 -13.37
C GLU A 151 6.59 19.70 -12.18
N MET A 152 6.48 21.01 -12.43
CA MET A 152 6.34 22.03 -11.40
C MET A 152 5.05 21.83 -10.58
N GLU A 153 3.92 21.55 -11.23
CA GLU A 153 2.66 21.26 -10.54
C GLU A 153 2.74 20.01 -9.65
N VAL A 154 3.45 18.98 -10.09
CA VAL A 154 3.66 17.77 -9.29
C VAL A 154 4.54 18.07 -8.07
N ARG A 155 5.61 18.86 -8.22
CA ARG A 155 6.49 19.28 -7.12
C ARG A 155 5.74 20.10 -6.07
N GLU A 156 4.95 21.09 -6.49
CA GLU A 156 4.10 21.90 -5.61
C GLU A 156 3.10 21.02 -4.84
N LEU A 157 2.52 20.04 -5.52
CA LEU A 157 1.59 19.10 -4.91
C LEU A 157 2.26 18.20 -3.86
N LEU A 158 3.48 17.73 -4.11
CA LEU A 158 4.26 16.94 -3.15
C LEU A 158 4.58 17.77 -1.90
N ASP A 159 5.02 19.01 -2.07
CA ASP A 159 5.30 19.92 -0.95
C ASP A 159 4.05 20.21 -0.11
N GLN A 160 2.89 20.37 -0.75
CA GLN A 160 1.62 20.57 -0.05
C GLN A 160 1.30 19.41 0.92
N TYR A 161 1.72 18.20 0.59
CA TYR A 161 1.50 17.00 1.42
C TYR A 161 2.75 16.54 2.19
N GLU A 162 3.69 17.47 2.42
CA GLU A 162 4.89 17.27 3.23
C GLU A 162 5.87 16.20 2.68
N PHE A 163 5.89 15.97 1.39
CA PHE A 163 6.99 15.31 0.69
C PHE A 163 7.94 16.35 0.12
N PRO A 164 9.27 16.09 0.06
CA PRO A 164 10.25 17.08 -0.43
C PRO A 164 10.14 17.24 -1.95
N GLY A 165 9.23 18.13 -2.41
CA GLY A 165 8.92 18.29 -3.83
C GLY A 165 10.14 18.64 -4.68
N ASP A 166 10.98 19.57 -4.21
CA ASP A 166 12.20 20.00 -4.92
C ASP A 166 13.24 18.87 -5.04
N ASP A 167 13.38 18.05 -3.99
CA ASP A 167 14.38 16.95 -3.93
C ASP A 167 13.85 15.62 -4.48
N THR A 168 12.55 15.51 -4.74
CA THR A 168 11.93 14.29 -5.26
C THR A 168 12.38 14.03 -6.70
N PRO A 169 12.96 12.85 -7.00
CA PRO A 169 13.34 12.50 -8.35
C PRO A 169 12.12 12.37 -9.27
N ILE A 170 12.21 12.98 -10.44
CA ILE A 170 11.20 12.87 -11.49
C ILE A 170 11.86 12.30 -12.75
N ILE A 171 11.31 11.22 -13.28
CA ILE A 171 11.74 10.57 -14.50
C ILE A 171 10.62 10.75 -15.54
N THR A 172 10.96 11.26 -16.70
CA THR A 172 10.04 11.45 -17.83
C THR A 172 10.20 10.30 -18.82
N GLY A 173 9.08 9.70 -19.26
CA GLY A 173 9.13 8.57 -20.19
C GLY A 173 7.77 8.07 -20.65
N SER A 174 7.79 6.95 -21.35
CA SER A 174 6.61 6.22 -21.82
C SER A 174 6.68 4.75 -21.43
N ALA A 175 5.83 4.37 -20.50
CA ALA A 175 5.71 2.98 -20.08
C ALA A 175 5.27 2.05 -21.23
N LEU A 176 4.45 2.56 -22.15
CA LEU A 176 3.98 1.80 -23.31
C LEU A 176 5.13 1.51 -24.28
N MET A 177 5.94 2.52 -24.60
CA MET A 177 7.14 2.32 -25.43
C MET A 177 8.08 1.29 -24.79
N ALA A 178 8.36 1.44 -23.49
CA ALA A 178 9.18 0.47 -22.75
C ALA A 178 8.58 -0.94 -22.80
N LEU A 179 7.27 -1.08 -22.65
CA LEU A 179 6.58 -2.37 -22.70
C LEU A 179 6.67 -3.00 -24.11
N ASN A 180 6.70 -2.20 -25.16
CA ASN A 180 6.88 -2.66 -26.54
C ASN A 180 8.34 -2.90 -26.93
N GLY A 181 9.31 -2.53 -26.10
CA GLY A 181 10.75 -2.59 -26.42
C GLY A 181 11.24 -1.47 -27.31
N GLU A 182 10.49 -0.37 -27.32
CA GLU A 182 10.81 0.85 -28.05
C GLU A 182 11.58 1.80 -27.11
N ASP A 183 12.45 2.64 -27.69
CA ASP A 183 13.28 3.58 -26.91
C ASP A 183 13.59 4.87 -27.67
N GLU A 184 12.62 5.36 -28.43
CA GLU A 184 12.77 6.62 -29.16
C GLU A 184 12.97 7.79 -28.16
N ASN A 185 14.00 8.60 -28.42
CA ASN A 185 14.41 9.71 -27.55
C ASN A 185 14.70 9.31 -26.08
N GLU A 186 15.12 8.07 -25.84
CA GLU A 186 15.38 7.51 -24.50
C GLU A 186 14.14 7.51 -23.58
N MET A 187 12.92 7.63 -24.14
CA MET A 187 11.68 7.71 -23.36
C MET A 187 11.11 6.34 -22.98
N GLY A 188 11.53 5.25 -23.61
CA GLY A 188 11.05 3.90 -23.38
C GLY A 188 11.88 3.11 -22.36
N THR A 189 12.60 2.12 -22.87
CA THR A 189 13.42 1.19 -22.06
C THR A 189 14.46 1.94 -21.21
N THR A 190 15.10 2.98 -21.76
CA THR A 190 16.10 3.79 -21.04
C THR A 190 15.47 4.55 -19.87
N ALA A 191 14.28 5.16 -20.03
CA ALA A 191 13.58 5.85 -18.95
C ALA A 191 13.19 4.89 -17.82
N VAL A 192 12.66 3.72 -18.14
CA VAL A 192 12.29 2.72 -17.13
C VAL A 192 13.52 2.15 -16.41
N LYS A 193 14.64 1.91 -17.12
CA LYS A 193 15.91 1.54 -16.52
C LYS A 193 16.39 2.62 -15.54
N LYS A 194 16.35 3.89 -15.94
CA LYS A 194 16.70 5.03 -15.09
C LYS A 194 15.81 5.11 -13.85
N LEU A 195 14.51 4.81 -13.97
CA LEU A 195 13.60 4.73 -12.84
C LEU A 195 14.09 3.70 -11.80
N VAL A 196 14.45 2.48 -12.24
CA VAL A 196 14.96 1.44 -11.31
C VAL A 196 16.27 1.84 -10.66
N GLU A 197 17.20 2.42 -11.41
CA GLU A 197 18.46 2.96 -10.87
C GLU A 197 18.19 4.07 -9.83
N THR A 198 17.22 4.95 -10.11
CA THR A 198 16.79 6.00 -9.17
C THR A 198 16.14 5.41 -7.90
N LEU A 199 15.34 4.35 -8.00
CA LEU A 199 14.81 3.64 -6.83
C LEU A 199 15.92 3.06 -5.96
N ASP A 200 16.98 2.48 -6.59
CA ASP A 200 18.14 1.96 -5.87
C ASP A 200 18.91 3.04 -5.10
N GLU A 201 19.01 4.25 -5.66
CA GLU A 201 19.77 5.35 -5.08
C GLU A 201 18.98 6.16 -4.06
N TYR A 202 17.70 6.46 -4.36
CA TYR A 202 16.90 7.40 -3.59
C TYR A 202 16.19 6.78 -2.39
N ILE A 203 15.71 5.52 -2.52
CA ILE A 203 15.08 4.83 -1.40
C ILE A 203 16.18 4.15 -0.58
N PRO A 204 16.38 4.52 0.70
CA PRO A 204 17.37 3.84 1.54
C PRO A 204 16.97 2.38 1.80
N GLU A 205 17.92 1.54 2.18
CA GLU A 205 17.61 0.19 2.65
C GLU A 205 16.76 0.28 3.91
N PRO A 206 15.52 -0.30 3.91
CA PRO A 206 14.62 -0.15 5.02
C PRO A 206 15.10 -0.89 6.27
N GLU A 207 15.07 -0.22 7.41
CA GLU A 207 15.28 -0.89 8.69
C GLU A 207 14.10 -1.82 8.99
N ARG A 208 14.41 -3.09 9.30
CA ARG A 208 13.40 -4.11 9.56
C ARG A 208 13.36 -4.45 11.06
N ALA A 209 12.19 -4.32 11.64
CA ALA A 209 11.95 -4.63 13.05
C ALA A 209 11.88 -6.13 13.30
N VAL A 210 12.95 -6.88 12.98
CA VAL A 210 13.00 -8.35 13.10
C VAL A 210 13.07 -8.85 14.55
N ASP A 211 13.55 -8.03 15.46
CA ASP A 211 13.71 -8.39 16.89
C ASP A 211 12.41 -8.23 17.69
N LEU A 212 11.38 -7.62 17.11
CA LEU A 212 10.06 -7.48 17.74
C LEU A 212 9.22 -8.75 17.58
N PRO A 213 8.18 -8.95 18.42
CA PRO A 213 7.24 -10.05 18.25
C PRO A 213 6.55 -10.02 16.88
N PHE A 214 6.45 -11.16 16.22
CA PHE A 214 5.84 -11.31 14.91
C PHE A 214 4.43 -10.71 14.84
N LEU A 215 4.18 -9.95 13.78
CA LEU A 215 2.87 -9.40 13.42
C LEU A 215 2.76 -9.24 11.91
N MET A 216 1.66 -9.74 11.34
CA MET A 216 1.34 -9.64 9.92
C MET A 216 -0.15 -9.34 9.73
N PRO A 217 -0.54 -8.16 9.23
CA PRO A 217 -1.92 -7.88 8.81
C PRO A 217 -2.34 -8.80 7.66
N ILE A 218 -3.56 -9.34 7.72
CA ILE A 218 -4.11 -10.21 6.69
C ILE A 218 -4.71 -9.35 5.58
N GLU A 219 -4.22 -9.53 4.36
CA GLU A 219 -4.68 -8.85 3.17
C GLU A 219 -5.72 -9.68 2.41
N ASP A 220 -5.37 -10.95 2.13
CA ASP A 220 -6.25 -11.89 1.44
C ASP A 220 -6.24 -13.29 2.06
N VAL A 221 -7.32 -14.03 1.79
CA VAL A 221 -7.52 -15.38 2.30
C VAL A 221 -7.86 -16.34 1.15
N PHE A 222 -7.03 -17.36 0.97
CA PHE A 222 -7.18 -18.36 -0.08
C PHE A 222 -7.40 -19.75 0.50
N SER A 223 -8.16 -20.57 -0.21
CA SER A 223 -8.27 -21.99 0.05
C SER A 223 -7.53 -22.76 -1.03
N ILE A 224 -6.48 -23.49 -0.66
CA ILE A 224 -5.71 -24.28 -1.61
C ILE A 224 -6.04 -25.75 -1.41
N SER A 225 -6.55 -26.40 -2.47
CA SER A 225 -6.90 -27.82 -2.47
C SER A 225 -5.71 -28.68 -2.03
N GLY A 226 -5.91 -29.51 -1.00
CA GLY A 226 -4.88 -30.40 -0.46
C GLY A 226 -3.83 -29.72 0.45
N ARG A 227 -3.87 -28.39 0.64
CA ARG A 227 -2.92 -27.66 1.49
C ARG A 227 -3.59 -26.90 2.65
N GLY A 228 -4.87 -26.50 2.48
CA GLY A 228 -5.62 -25.78 3.51
C GLY A 228 -5.77 -24.29 3.23
N THR A 229 -5.96 -23.51 4.28
CA THR A 229 -6.12 -22.07 4.22
C THR A 229 -4.77 -21.37 4.21
N VAL A 230 -4.60 -20.46 3.27
CA VAL A 230 -3.43 -19.58 3.15
C VAL A 230 -3.89 -18.15 3.31
N VAL A 231 -3.21 -17.38 4.14
CA VAL A 231 -3.43 -15.94 4.27
C VAL A 231 -2.20 -15.20 3.76
N THR A 232 -2.42 -14.10 3.07
CA THR A 232 -1.34 -13.26 2.55
C THR A 232 -1.29 -11.93 3.27
N GLY A 233 -0.11 -11.35 3.30
CA GLY A 233 0.13 -10.02 3.85
C GLY A 233 1.62 -9.70 3.92
N ARG A 234 1.93 -8.44 4.21
CA ARG A 234 3.29 -8.01 4.54
C ARG A 234 3.54 -8.22 6.03
N ILE A 235 4.65 -8.84 6.38
CA ILE A 235 5.06 -8.94 7.78
C ILE A 235 5.48 -7.54 8.25
N GLU A 236 4.74 -6.98 9.20
CA GLU A 236 4.97 -5.65 9.74
C GLU A 236 6.21 -5.63 10.65
N ARG A 237 6.36 -6.67 11.48
CA ARG A 237 7.49 -6.85 12.40
C ARG A 237 7.72 -8.31 12.76
N GLY A 238 8.92 -8.61 13.24
CA GLY A 238 9.31 -9.92 13.74
C GLY A 238 9.60 -10.94 12.64
N ILE A 239 9.66 -12.19 13.07
CA ILE A 239 9.92 -13.37 12.24
C ILE A 239 8.88 -14.43 12.57
N VAL A 240 8.39 -15.14 11.56
CA VAL A 240 7.57 -16.34 11.70
C VAL A 240 8.26 -17.52 11.06
N ASN A 241 8.38 -18.62 11.82
CA ASN A 241 8.96 -19.87 11.35
C ASN A 241 7.88 -20.89 11.05
N VAL A 242 8.19 -21.82 10.16
CA VAL A 242 7.37 -23.01 9.99
C VAL A 242 7.37 -23.83 11.28
N GLY A 243 6.18 -24.08 11.82
CA GLY A 243 5.98 -24.77 13.10
C GLY A 243 5.59 -23.84 14.26
N ASP A 244 5.72 -22.53 14.11
CA ASP A 244 5.35 -21.58 15.17
C ASP A 244 3.84 -21.61 15.46
N GLU A 245 3.49 -21.55 16.76
CA GLU A 245 2.14 -21.24 17.22
C GLU A 245 1.91 -19.74 17.02
N ILE A 246 0.79 -19.38 16.41
CA ILE A 246 0.39 -18.01 16.12
C ILE A 246 -1.07 -17.78 16.51
N GLU A 247 -1.43 -16.52 16.74
CA GLU A 247 -2.80 -16.09 17.01
C GLU A 247 -3.36 -15.31 15.80
N ILE A 248 -4.66 -15.44 15.60
CA ILE A 248 -5.47 -14.65 14.67
C ILE A 248 -6.29 -13.68 15.52
N VAL A 249 -6.05 -12.38 15.39
CA VAL A 249 -6.57 -11.33 16.29
C VAL A 249 -7.34 -10.27 15.51
N GLY A 250 -8.44 -9.81 16.09
CA GLY A 250 -9.30 -8.73 15.55
C GLY A 250 -10.57 -9.25 14.88
N ILE A 251 -11.58 -8.39 14.78
CA ILE A 251 -12.89 -8.60 14.16
C ILE A 251 -13.70 -9.72 14.84
N LYS A 252 -13.13 -10.90 14.98
CA LYS A 252 -13.69 -12.10 15.63
C LYS A 252 -12.94 -12.43 16.91
N ASP A 253 -13.43 -13.42 17.62
CA ASP A 253 -12.73 -13.97 18.80
C ASP A 253 -11.31 -14.43 18.41
N THR A 254 -10.35 -14.13 19.27
CA THR A 254 -8.97 -14.54 19.06
C THR A 254 -8.85 -16.06 19.04
N THR A 255 -8.26 -16.59 17.99
CA THR A 255 -8.03 -18.03 17.82
C THR A 255 -6.55 -18.34 17.66
N LYS A 256 -6.16 -19.57 18.00
CA LYS A 256 -4.80 -20.08 17.86
C LYS A 256 -4.69 -21.04 16.69
N THR A 257 -3.60 -20.97 15.98
CA THR A 257 -3.26 -21.89 14.89
C THR A 257 -1.75 -22.11 14.83
N THR A 258 -1.30 -22.91 13.89
CA THR A 258 0.14 -23.15 13.65
C THR A 258 0.47 -22.77 12.22
N CYS A 259 1.57 -22.07 12.03
CA CYS A 259 2.19 -21.84 10.73
C CYS A 259 2.75 -23.15 10.19
N THR A 260 2.18 -23.68 9.10
CA THR A 260 2.67 -24.96 8.49
C THR A 260 3.49 -24.75 7.23
N GLY A 261 3.60 -23.51 6.77
CA GLY A 261 4.42 -23.16 5.63
C GLY A 261 4.41 -21.67 5.39
N VAL A 262 5.50 -21.17 4.82
CA VAL A 262 5.66 -19.77 4.39
C VAL A 262 6.08 -19.77 2.94
N GLU A 263 5.45 -18.93 2.13
CA GLU A 263 5.74 -18.80 0.70
C GLU A 263 5.85 -17.33 0.31
N MET A 264 6.75 -17.02 -0.60
CA MET A 264 6.86 -15.71 -1.23
C MET A 264 7.04 -15.91 -2.74
N PHE A 265 6.21 -15.25 -3.57
CA PHE A 265 6.23 -15.41 -5.03
C PHE A 265 6.25 -16.88 -5.50
N ARG A 266 5.41 -17.73 -4.86
CA ARG A 266 5.29 -19.17 -5.11
C ARG A 266 6.52 -20.01 -4.77
N LYS A 267 7.57 -19.40 -4.18
CA LYS A 267 8.77 -20.09 -3.66
C LYS A 267 8.62 -20.36 -2.17
N LEU A 268 9.18 -21.46 -1.69
CA LEU A 268 9.11 -21.85 -0.27
C LEU A 268 10.13 -21.08 0.56
N LEU A 269 9.74 -20.72 1.76
CA LEU A 269 10.59 -20.13 2.79
C LEU A 269 10.58 -21.00 4.06
N ASP A 270 11.71 -21.08 4.76
CA ASP A 270 11.78 -21.70 6.09
C ASP A 270 11.18 -20.77 7.15
N GLU A 271 11.33 -19.47 6.94
CA GLU A 271 10.82 -18.40 7.80
C GLU A 271 10.42 -17.18 6.96
N GLY A 272 9.46 -16.40 7.45
CA GLY A 272 9.12 -15.08 6.93
C GLY A 272 9.65 -13.99 7.87
N ARG A 273 10.17 -12.90 7.31
CA ARG A 273 10.78 -11.78 8.06
C ARG A 273 10.05 -10.47 7.85
N ALA A 274 10.16 -9.56 8.82
CA ALA A 274 9.65 -8.21 8.71
C ALA A 274 10.01 -7.57 7.36
N GLY A 275 9.01 -6.97 6.70
CA GLY A 275 9.12 -6.37 5.37
C GLY A 275 8.77 -7.30 4.21
N GLU A 276 8.71 -8.61 4.39
CA GLU A 276 8.40 -9.55 3.32
C GLU A 276 6.89 -9.71 3.12
N ASN A 277 6.45 -9.74 1.85
CA ASN A 277 5.08 -10.08 1.47
C ASN A 277 4.99 -11.61 1.31
N VAL A 278 4.28 -12.25 2.21
CA VAL A 278 4.25 -13.72 2.28
C VAL A 278 2.84 -14.28 2.30
N GLY A 279 2.72 -15.53 1.86
CA GLY A 279 1.59 -16.38 2.15
C GLY A 279 1.93 -17.33 3.29
N VAL A 280 1.12 -17.32 4.35
CA VAL A 280 1.25 -18.19 5.52
C VAL A 280 0.18 -19.27 5.50
N LEU A 281 0.58 -20.54 5.54
CA LEU A 281 -0.32 -21.69 5.61
C LEU A 281 -0.72 -21.93 7.05
N LEU A 282 -2.03 -22.03 7.30
CA LEU A 282 -2.62 -22.18 8.63
C LEU A 282 -3.10 -23.63 8.85
N ARG A 283 -2.75 -24.23 9.99
CA ARG A 283 -3.18 -25.58 10.36
C ARG A 283 -4.62 -25.58 10.89
N GLY A 284 -5.48 -26.38 10.25
CA GLY A 284 -6.83 -26.63 10.76
C GLY A 284 -7.78 -25.45 10.74
N THR A 285 -7.37 -24.31 10.20
CA THR A 285 -8.18 -23.10 10.07
C THR A 285 -8.95 -23.17 8.75
N LYS A 286 -10.27 -23.02 8.80
CA LYS A 286 -11.11 -22.92 7.60
C LYS A 286 -11.11 -21.48 7.06
N ARG A 287 -11.44 -21.34 5.76
CA ARG A 287 -11.47 -20.04 5.11
C ARG A 287 -12.45 -19.03 5.76
N ASP A 288 -13.58 -19.51 6.26
CA ASP A 288 -14.63 -18.71 6.92
C ASP A 288 -14.30 -18.32 8.38
N GLU A 289 -13.28 -18.96 8.98
CA GLU A 289 -12.79 -18.65 10.32
C GLU A 289 -11.80 -17.46 10.35
N VAL A 290 -11.23 -17.09 9.22
CA VAL A 290 -10.26 -16.01 9.08
C VAL A 290 -10.68 -15.08 7.95
N GLU A 291 -10.42 -13.77 8.12
CA GLU A 291 -10.78 -12.76 7.13
C GLU A 291 -9.78 -11.60 7.07
N ARG A 292 -9.82 -10.87 5.95
CA ARG A 292 -9.09 -9.63 5.77
C ARG A 292 -9.38 -8.66 6.92
N GLY A 293 -8.33 -8.01 7.42
CA GLY A 293 -8.41 -7.05 8.52
C GLY A 293 -8.05 -7.61 9.88
N GLN A 294 -8.07 -8.92 10.04
CA GLN A 294 -7.43 -9.58 11.18
C GLN A 294 -5.90 -9.53 11.02
N VAL A 295 -5.18 -9.81 12.08
CA VAL A 295 -3.73 -9.95 12.05
C VAL A 295 -3.29 -11.34 12.53
N LEU A 296 -2.22 -11.86 11.93
CA LEU A 296 -1.45 -12.96 12.52
C LEU A 296 -0.39 -12.37 13.44
N CYS A 297 -0.22 -12.94 14.61
CA CYS A 297 0.81 -12.49 15.52
C CYS A 297 1.38 -13.63 16.38
N LYS A 298 2.54 -13.36 16.99
CA LYS A 298 3.02 -14.20 18.10
C LYS A 298 1.99 -14.16 19.24
N PRO A 299 1.69 -15.31 19.91
CA PRO A 299 0.70 -15.34 20.96
C PRO A 299 0.91 -14.23 22.02
N GLY A 300 -0.16 -13.44 22.23
CA GLY A 300 -0.16 -12.32 23.19
C GLY A 300 0.54 -11.04 22.72
N ALA A 301 1.04 -10.96 21.49
CA ALA A 301 1.79 -9.79 21.01
C ALA A 301 0.92 -8.56 20.76
N ILE A 302 -0.36 -8.75 20.45
CA ILE A 302 -1.35 -7.69 20.26
C ILE A 302 -2.72 -8.16 20.73
N LYS A 303 -3.60 -7.23 21.09
CA LYS A 303 -4.97 -7.52 21.54
C LYS A 303 -6.00 -6.79 20.66
N PRO A 304 -7.24 -7.32 20.60
CA PRO A 304 -8.34 -6.60 19.96
C PRO A 304 -8.89 -5.54 20.91
N HIS A 305 -9.24 -4.37 20.38
CA HIS A 305 -9.79 -3.24 21.12
C HIS A 305 -10.90 -2.56 20.32
N THR A 306 -11.87 -1.97 21.04
CA THR A 306 -12.98 -1.22 20.44
C THR A 306 -12.95 0.25 20.78
N LYS A 307 -12.35 0.65 21.91
CA LYS A 307 -12.41 2.03 22.40
C LYS A 307 -11.01 2.60 22.70
N PHE A 308 -10.75 3.79 22.14
CA PHE A 308 -9.45 4.45 22.27
C PHE A 308 -9.55 5.97 22.19
N GLU A 309 -8.58 6.66 22.77
CA GLU A 309 -8.31 8.08 22.52
C GLU A 309 -7.45 8.22 21.26
N ALA A 310 -7.79 9.19 20.43
CA ALA A 310 -7.07 9.46 19.20
C ALA A 310 -6.73 10.93 19.05
N GLU A 311 -5.57 11.21 18.48
CA GLU A 311 -5.23 12.52 17.93
C GLU A 311 -5.61 12.52 16.45
N ILE A 312 -6.50 13.43 16.06
CA ILE A 312 -7.09 13.44 14.70
C ILE A 312 -6.90 14.82 14.09
N TYR A 313 -6.45 14.82 12.85
CA TYR A 313 -6.50 15.97 11.95
C TYR A 313 -7.69 15.81 11.00
N VAL A 314 -8.56 16.79 10.96
CA VAL A 314 -9.70 16.84 10.04
C VAL A 314 -9.30 17.64 8.81
N LEU A 315 -9.29 16.98 7.64
CA LEU A 315 -8.90 17.62 6.38
C LEU A 315 -9.78 18.83 6.07
N SER A 316 -9.15 19.92 5.68
CA SER A 316 -9.79 21.12 5.18
C SER A 316 -10.51 20.89 3.84
N LYS A 317 -11.35 21.82 3.44
CA LYS A 317 -12.01 21.81 2.14
C LYS A 317 -11.02 21.79 0.98
N ASP A 318 -9.94 22.54 1.09
CA ASP A 318 -8.93 22.70 0.05
C ASP A 318 -8.08 21.43 -0.13
N GLU A 319 -7.98 20.63 0.93
CA GLU A 319 -7.37 19.29 0.91
C GLU A 319 -8.33 18.17 0.43
N GLY A 320 -9.53 18.53 -0.02
CA GLY A 320 -10.54 17.57 -0.47
C GLY A 320 -11.39 16.97 0.65
N GLY A 321 -11.25 17.48 1.89
CA GLY A 321 -11.98 17.05 3.06
C GLY A 321 -13.44 17.52 3.10
N ARG A 322 -13.97 17.63 4.31
CA ARG A 322 -15.36 18.10 4.55
C ARG A 322 -15.49 19.59 4.28
N HIS A 323 -16.71 20.00 3.92
CA HIS A 323 -17.10 21.42 3.80
C HIS A 323 -17.87 21.94 5.01
N THR A 324 -18.30 21.04 5.89
CA THR A 324 -19.14 21.34 7.04
C THR A 324 -18.56 20.72 8.30
N PRO A 325 -18.78 21.31 9.47
CA PRO A 325 -18.36 20.70 10.73
C PRO A 325 -19.10 19.38 10.99
N PHE A 326 -18.56 18.57 11.88
CA PHE A 326 -19.27 17.44 12.44
C PHE A 326 -19.48 17.61 13.95
N PHE A 327 -20.43 16.87 14.48
CA PHE A 327 -20.92 16.98 15.85
C PHE A 327 -20.71 15.67 16.60
N LYS A 328 -20.95 15.71 17.90
CA LYS A 328 -20.95 14.51 18.75
C LYS A 328 -21.81 13.39 18.14
N GLY A 329 -21.28 12.18 18.14
CA GLY A 329 -21.94 11.02 17.58
C GLY A 329 -21.76 10.85 16.07
N TYR A 330 -20.87 11.64 15.44
CA TYR A 330 -20.43 11.41 14.06
C TYR A 330 -19.88 10.00 13.88
N ARG A 331 -20.27 9.30 12.81
CA ARG A 331 -20.00 7.88 12.58
C ARG A 331 -19.38 7.64 11.20
N PRO A 332 -18.12 8.00 11.00
CA PRO A 332 -17.39 7.68 9.76
C PRO A 332 -16.85 6.26 9.78
N GLN A 333 -16.14 5.91 8.68
CA GLN A 333 -15.33 4.70 8.59
C GLN A 333 -13.88 5.00 8.96
N PHE A 334 -13.33 4.18 9.85
CA PHE A 334 -11.94 4.20 10.28
C PHE A 334 -11.17 3.09 9.58
N TYR A 335 -10.14 3.45 8.84
CA TYR A 335 -9.31 2.52 8.07
C TYR A 335 -8.05 2.19 8.85
N PHE A 336 -7.94 0.95 9.31
CA PHE A 336 -6.78 0.41 10.01
C PHE A 336 -6.12 -0.69 9.17
N ARG A 337 -4.84 -0.58 8.90
CA ARG A 337 -4.10 -1.60 8.14
C ARG A 337 -4.86 -2.04 6.88
N THR A 338 -5.45 -3.24 6.90
CA THR A 338 -6.12 -3.84 5.74
C THR A 338 -7.65 -3.81 5.79
N THR A 339 -8.25 -3.13 6.77
CA THR A 339 -9.72 -3.08 6.94
C THR A 339 -10.23 -1.72 7.34
N ASP A 340 -11.54 -1.55 7.21
CA ASP A 340 -12.29 -0.41 7.72
C ASP A 340 -13.38 -0.86 8.68
N VAL A 341 -13.62 -0.04 9.71
CA VAL A 341 -14.66 -0.25 10.71
C VAL A 341 -15.37 1.07 10.98
N THR A 342 -16.70 1.04 11.06
CA THR A 342 -17.50 2.17 11.50
C THR A 342 -17.25 2.42 12.99
N GLY A 343 -17.04 3.67 13.37
CA GLY A 343 -16.89 4.06 14.76
C GLY A 343 -17.63 5.35 15.08
N ALA A 344 -18.02 5.54 16.32
CA ALA A 344 -18.64 6.75 16.83
C ALA A 344 -17.59 7.67 17.45
N CYS A 345 -17.62 8.96 17.10
CA CYS A 345 -16.77 9.99 17.67
C CYS A 345 -17.42 10.58 18.93
N GLU A 346 -16.73 10.54 20.05
CA GLU A 346 -17.10 11.22 21.29
C GLU A 346 -16.19 12.45 21.45
N LEU A 347 -16.77 13.64 21.35
CA LEU A 347 -16.00 14.89 21.47
C LEU A 347 -15.68 15.20 22.93
N PRO A 348 -14.56 15.91 23.21
CA PRO A 348 -14.20 16.36 24.55
C PRO A 348 -15.30 17.21 25.18
N GLU A 349 -15.30 17.27 26.51
CA GLU A 349 -16.24 18.13 27.24
C GLU A 349 -16.07 19.60 26.85
N GLY A 350 -17.20 20.25 26.53
CA GLY A 350 -17.21 21.66 26.09
C GLY A 350 -16.98 21.88 24.59
N VAL A 351 -16.71 20.83 23.82
CA VAL A 351 -16.60 20.88 22.36
C VAL A 351 -17.93 20.41 21.74
N GLU A 352 -18.63 21.32 21.08
CA GLU A 352 -19.90 21.02 20.42
C GLU A 352 -19.73 20.54 18.98
N MET A 353 -18.72 21.04 18.28
CA MET A 353 -18.44 20.71 16.89
C MET A 353 -16.93 20.74 16.58
N VAL A 354 -16.55 20.10 15.50
CA VAL A 354 -15.19 20.09 14.95
C VAL A 354 -15.24 20.59 13.52
N MET A 355 -14.40 21.57 13.21
CA MET A 355 -14.33 22.22 11.90
C MET A 355 -13.32 21.49 10.98
N PRO A 356 -13.54 21.54 9.64
CA PRO A 356 -12.50 21.19 8.70
C PRO A 356 -11.22 22.02 8.94
N GLY A 357 -10.07 21.37 8.99
CA GLY A 357 -8.75 21.98 9.33
C GLY A 357 -8.38 21.89 10.82
N ASP A 358 -9.26 21.41 11.68
CA ASP A 358 -8.97 21.27 13.10
C ASP A 358 -8.09 20.05 13.43
N ASN A 359 -7.22 20.24 14.42
CA ASN A 359 -6.60 19.15 15.16
C ASN A 359 -7.37 18.94 16.46
N ILE A 360 -7.77 17.71 16.74
CA ILE A 360 -8.54 17.39 17.92
C ILE A 360 -8.14 16.05 18.53
N GLN A 361 -8.16 16.00 19.86
CA GLN A 361 -8.13 14.77 20.62
C GLN A 361 -9.56 14.34 20.96
N MET A 362 -9.96 13.13 20.60
CA MET A 362 -11.29 12.62 20.87
C MET A 362 -11.26 11.12 21.18
N VAL A 363 -12.36 10.62 21.75
CA VAL A 363 -12.55 9.20 21.97
C VAL A 363 -13.32 8.61 20.78
N VAL A 364 -12.86 7.47 20.30
CA VAL A 364 -13.50 6.69 19.24
C VAL A 364 -13.95 5.36 19.80
N ASP A 365 -15.22 5.01 19.50
CA ASP A 365 -15.84 3.73 19.87
C ASP A 365 -16.22 2.97 18.59
N LEU A 366 -15.47 1.89 18.30
CA LEU A 366 -15.63 1.08 17.08
C LEU A 366 -16.74 0.04 17.24
N HIS A 367 -17.44 -0.25 16.17
CA HIS A 367 -18.49 -1.28 16.13
C HIS A 367 -17.94 -2.72 16.14
N ALA A 368 -16.68 -2.91 15.82
CA ALA A 368 -15.99 -4.21 15.85
C ALA A 368 -14.59 -4.07 16.43
N PRO A 369 -14.10 -5.08 17.15
CA PRO A 369 -12.76 -5.05 17.72
C PRO A 369 -11.69 -5.12 16.64
N ILE A 370 -10.65 -4.29 16.75
CA ILE A 370 -9.49 -4.26 15.85
C ILE A 370 -8.24 -4.59 16.65
N ALA A 371 -7.35 -5.39 16.07
CA ALA A 371 -6.01 -5.59 16.62
C ALA A 371 -5.27 -4.26 16.66
N MET A 372 -5.08 -3.71 17.86
CA MET A 372 -4.68 -2.32 18.05
C MET A 372 -3.55 -2.19 19.09
N GLU A 373 -2.71 -1.20 18.88
CA GLU A 373 -1.70 -0.73 19.82
C GLU A 373 -1.58 0.79 19.74
N GLU A 374 -1.03 1.42 20.76
CA GLU A 374 -0.74 2.86 20.75
C GLU A 374 0.25 3.20 19.65
N GLY A 375 0.07 4.32 18.99
CA GLY A 375 0.84 4.73 17.81
C GLY A 375 0.31 4.21 16.47
N LEU A 376 -0.72 3.34 16.45
CA LEU A 376 -1.31 2.87 15.22
C LEU A 376 -2.01 4.02 14.48
N ARG A 377 -1.61 4.26 13.23
CA ARG A 377 -2.21 5.27 12.35
C ARG A 377 -3.46 4.74 11.67
N PHE A 378 -4.38 5.65 11.38
CA PHE A 378 -5.60 5.36 10.62
C PHE A 378 -6.06 6.54 9.78
N ALA A 379 -6.80 6.25 8.71
CA ALA A 379 -7.52 7.24 7.92
C ALA A 379 -9.01 7.23 8.27
N ILE A 380 -9.66 8.38 8.11
CA ILE A 380 -11.10 8.54 8.32
C ILE A 380 -11.75 8.86 6.99
N ARG A 381 -12.79 8.11 6.62
CA ARG A 381 -13.50 8.30 5.35
C ARG A 381 -14.99 8.41 5.56
N GLU A 382 -15.63 9.22 4.71
CA GLU A 382 -17.08 9.41 4.63
C GLU A 382 -17.50 9.58 3.17
N GLY A 383 -18.51 8.82 2.74
CA GLY A 383 -19.11 8.97 1.41
C GLY A 383 -18.08 8.85 0.27
N GLY A 384 -17.08 7.99 0.40
CA GLY A 384 -16.04 7.78 -0.61
C GLY A 384 -14.88 8.79 -0.58
N ARG A 385 -14.85 9.71 0.41
CA ARG A 385 -13.80 10.73 0.56
C ARG A 385 -13.01 10.52 1.84
N THR A 386 -11.71 10.78 1.79
CA THR A 386 -10.89 10.91 3.00
C THR A 386 -11.18 12.26 3.64
N VAL A 387 -11.61 12.24 4.91
CA VAL A 387 -12.01 13.43 5.65
C VAL A 387 -11.12 13.72 6.84
N GLY A 388 -10.23 12.83 7.16
CA GLY A 388 -9.28 13.02 8.25
C GLY A 388 -8.32 11.86 8.38
N ALA A 389 -7.39 12.02 9.29
CA ALA A 389 -6.45 11.01 9.70
C ALA A 389 -6.08 11.17 11.16
N GLY A 390 -5.61 10.10 11.76
CA GLY A 390 -5.24 10.15 13.16
C GLY A 390 -4.30 9.03 13.57
N VAL A 391 -3.95 9.10 14.84
CA VAL A 391 -3.14 8.10 15.52
C VAL A 391 -3.81 7.69 16.83
N VAL A 392 -3.74 6.43 17.17
CA VAL A 392 -4.18 5.90 18.47
C VAL A 392 -3.24 6.43 19.55
N ALA A 393 -3.72 7.33 20.38
CA ALA A 393 -2.93 7.93 21.45
C ALA A 393 -2.95 7.05 22.71
N LYS A 394 -4.12 6.46 23.02
CA LYS A 394 -4.29 5.62 24.21
C LYS A 394 -5.45 4.64 24.04
N ILE A 395 -5.25 3.42 24.46
CA ILE A 395 -6.29 2.39 24.46
C ILE A 395 -7.12 2.49 25.75
N ILE A 396 -8.45 2.40 25.62
CA ILE A 396 -9.39 2.46 26.75
C ILE A 396 -10.00 1.08 27.00
N GLU A 397 -10.48 0.39 25.94
CA GLU A 397 -11.15 -0.91 26.02
C GLU A 397 -10.86 -1.79 24.80
#